data_b576e0dcb8c36415b74fd7d0f9768452
#
_entry.id   b576e0dcb8c36415b74fd7d0f9768452
#
_cell.length_a   1.000
_cell.length_b   1.000
_cell.length_c   1.000
_cell.angle_alpha   90.00
_cell.angle_beta   90.00
_cell.angle_gamma   90.00
#
_symmetry.space_group_name_H-M   'P 1'
#
loop_
_entity.id
_entity.type
_entity.pdbx_description
1 polymer ?
#
loop_
_entity_poly.entity_id
_entity_poly.type
_entity_poly.pdbx_seq_one_letter_code
_entity_poly.pdbx_strand_id
1 'polypeptide(L)'
;MDNKKFVIDASSLIEAFHIYPLGKKSFNNIWNQIGKLFEEGKLISSSEILDEVKDEELKKWLNPYKKFFLPLTEDIQLSARKVLRDYPNIINVLNTKKASSNGDPFIIATAMVNEGIVVTQERAGDNKIPNVCKAFNIPCINLEQFIDEIVE
;
A
#
# COMPACT_ATOMS: atom_id res chain seq x y z
N MET A 1 -20.62 -9.14 -6.24
CA MET A 1 -20.37 -8.46 -5.13
C MET A 1 -19.00 -8.44 -4.68
N ASP A 2 -18.37 -7.35 -4.88
CA ASP A 2 -16.99 -7.26 -4.56
C ASP A 2 -16.80 -6.71 -3.19
N ASN A 3 -16.50 -7.60 -2.25
CA ASN A 3 -16.07 -7.20 -0.91
C ASN A 3 -14.56 -7.13 -0.85
N LYS A 4 -13.92 -6.97 -2.02
CA LYS A 4 -12.46 -6.85 -2.07
C LYS A 4 -12.00 -5.58 -1.38
N LYS A 5 -10.99 -5.74 -0.54
CA LYS A 5 -10.34 -4.62 0.13
C LYS A 5 -8.88 -4.62 -0.31
N PHE A 6 -8.40 -3.47 -0.74
CA PHE A 6 -7.02 -3.33 -1.19
C PHE A 6 -6.21 -2.55 -0.16
N VAL A 7 -4.99 -3.00 0.06
CA VAL A 7 -4.04 -2.33 0.95
C VAL A 7 -2.88 -1.86 0.09
N ILE A 8 -2.81 -0.56 -0.15
CA ILE A 8 -1.85 -0.01 -1.09
C ILE A 8 -0.57 0.46 -0.40
N ASP A 9 0.56 0.07 -0.97
CA ASP A 9 1.88 0.48 -0.52
C ASP A 9 2.26 1.83 -1.14
N ALA A 10 3.17 2.55 -0.48
CA ALA A 10 3.65 3.84 -0.98
C ALA A 10 4.22 3.74 -2.39
N SER A 11 4.95 2.66 -2.68
CA SER A 11 5.55 2.48 -4.01
C SER A 11 4.51 2.55 -5.12
N SER A 12 3.33 1.96 -4.90
CA SER A 12 2.25 1.99 -5.90
C SER A 12 1.62 3.37 -6.04
N LEU A 13 1.43 4.09 -4.92
CA LEU A 13 0.90 5.45 -4.98
C LEU A 13 1.85 6.39 -5.71
N ILE A 14 3.14 6.28 -5.42
CA ILE A 14 4.17 7.11 -6.05
C ILE A 14 4.26 6.80 -7.54
N GLU A 15 4.25 5.52 -7.90
CA GLU A 15 4.29 5.09 -9.31
C GLU A 15 3.04 5.57 -10.04
N ALA A 16 1.87 5.45 -9.43
CA ALA A 16 0.62 5.93 -10.04
C ALA A 16 0.69 7.43 -10.33
N PHE A 17 1.27 8.19 -9.40
CA PHE A 17 1.44 9.64 -9.57
C PHE A 17 2.39 9.96 -10.74
N HIS A 18 3.44 9.15 -10.93
CA HIS A 18 4.38 9.33 -12.04
C HIS A 18 3.78 8.96 -13.39
N ILE A 19 3.03 7.85 -13.45
CA ILE A 19 2.43 7.36 -14.70
C ILE A 19 1.19 8.16 -15.08
N TYR A 20 0.39 8.52 -14.08
CA TYR A 20 -0.88 9.23 -14.28
C TYR A 20 -0.85 10.55 -13.53
N PRO A 21 -0.11 11.56 -14.05
CA PRO A 21 0.02 12.84 -13.32
C PRO A 21 -1.33 13.45 -12.97
N LEU A 22 -1.42 13.96 -11.73
CA LEU A 22 -2.59 14.68 -11.28
C LEU A 22 -2.79 15.96 -12.10
N GLY A 23 -4.04 16.36 -12.27
CA GLY A 23 -4.37 17.57 -13.01
C GLY A 23 -4.44 17.38 -14.51
N LYS A 24 -4.12 16.20 -15.02
CA LYS A 24 -4.30 15.88 -16.43
C LYS A 24 -5.68 15.29 -16.64
N LYS A 25 -6.45 15.92 -17.52
CA LYS A 25 -7.84 15.52 -17.79
C LYS A 25 -7.96 14.04 -18.14
N SER A 26 -7.01 13.53 -18.91
CA SER A 26 -7.02 12.14 -19.36
C SER A 26 -6.88 11.13 -18.21
N PHE A 27 -6.35 11.53 -17.08
CA PHE A 27 -6.14 10.65 -15.94
C PHE A 27 -7.08 10.92 -14.77
N ASN A 28 -7.97 11.89 -14.90
CA ASN A 28 -8.91 12.24 -13.83
C ASN A 28 -9.79 11.06 -13.40
N ASN A 29 -10.21 10.23 -14.36
CA ASN A 29 -11.04 9.08 -14.06
C ASN A 29 -10.33 8.10 -13.14
N ILE A 30 -9.05 7.86 -13.39
CA ILE A 30 -8.25 6.95 -12.56
C ILE A 30 -8.18 7.45 -11.11
N TRP A 31 -7.83 8.73 -10.93
CA TRP A 31 -7.71 9.31 -9.59
C TRP A 31 -9.06 9.42 -8.88
N ASN A 32 -10.13 9.69 -9.64
CA ASN A 32 -11.47 9.70 -9.08
C ASN A 32 -11.88 8.32 -8.59
N GLN A 33 -11.54 7.27 -9.34
CA GLN A 33 -11.82 5.89 -8.91
C GLN A 33 -11.02 5.52 -7.67
N ILE A 34 -9.75 5.90 -7.60
CA ILE A 34 -8.92 5.65 -6.43
C ILE A 34 -9.52 6.36 -5.20
N GLY A 35 -9.90 7.63 -5.35
CA GLY A 35 -10.53 8.39 -4.28
C GLY A 35 -11.83 7.78 -3.81
N LYS A 36 -12.65 7.31 -4.75
CA LYS A 36 -13.92 6.66 -4.43
C LYS A 36 -13.70 5.38 -3.62
N LEU A 37 -12.68 4.59 -3.97
CA LEU A 37 -12.38 3.38 -3.21
C LEU A 37 -11.95 3.69 -1.79
N PHE A 38 -11.16 4.76 -1.58
CA PHE A 38 -10.84 5.22 -0.23
C PHE A 38 -12.12 5.56 0.53
N GLU A 39 -12.99 6.37 -0.07
CA GLU A 39 -14.22 6.81 0.59
C GLU A 39 -15.14 5.65 0.95
N GLU A 40 -15.15 4.60 0.16
CA GLU A 40 -15.94 3.41 0.40
C GLU A 40 -15.29 2.43 1.39
N GLY A 41 -14.07 2.74 1.85
CA GLY A 41 -13.33 1.85 2.74
C GLY A 41 -12.80 0.60 2.06
N LYS A 42 -12.81 0.58 0.72
CA LYS A 42 -12.30 -0.56 -0.06
C LYS A 42 -10.82 -0.43 -0.39
N LEU A 43 -10.25 0.76 -0.19
CA LEU A 43 -8.83 1.00 -0.33
C LEU A 43 -8.35 1.60 0.97
N ILE A 44 -7.37 0.96 1.57
CA ILE A 44 -6.75 1.41 2.81
C ILE A 44 -5.25 1.31 2.70
N SER A 45 -4.56 1.86 3.67
CA SER A 45 -3.12 1.74 3.76
C SER A 45 -2.71 1.84 5.23
N SER A 46 -1.43 1.99 5.50
CA SER A 46 -0.90 2.17 6.84
C SER A 46 -0.47 3.62 7.05
N SER A 47 -0.71 4.16 8.23
CA SER A 47 -0.23 5.50 8.58
C SER A 47 1.29 5.61 8.42
N GLU A 48 1.99 4.48 8.54
CA GLU A 48 3.46 4.46 8.45
C GLU A 48 3.97 4.82 7.07
N ILE A 49 3.17 4.63 6.02
CA ILE A 49 3.65 4.93 4.67
C ILE A 49 3.41 6.39 4.25
N LEU A 50 2.68 7.15 5.03
CA LEU A 50 2.42 8.56 4.68
C LEU A 50 3.71 9.38 4.60
N ASP A 51 4.67 9.08 5.48
CA ASP A 51 5.94 9.79 5.49
C ASP A 51 6.83 9.46 4.29
N GLU A 52 6.53 8.38 3.59
CA GLU A 52 7.27 7.97 2.41
C GLU A 52 6.87 8.77 1.18
N VAL A 53 5.70 9.39 1.22
CA VAL A 53 5.21 10.23 0.12
C VAL A 53 5.82 11.62 0.31
N LYS A 54 6.75 12.00 -0.58
CA LYS A 54 7.48 13.27 -0.48
C LYS A 54 6.94 14.37 -1.39
N ASP A 55 6.27 14.00 -2.49
CA ASP A 55 5.74 14.97 -3.42
C ASP A 55 4.58 15.76 -2.81
N GLU A 56 4.67 17.08 -2.86
CA GLU A 56 3.68 17.95 -2.23
C GLU A 56 2.30 17.88 -2.91
N GLU A 57 2.26 17.72 -4.22
CA GLU A 57 1.00 17.62 -4.95
C GLU A 57 0.27 16.33 -4.57
N LEU A 58 0.99 15.22 -4.51
CA LEU A 58 0.41 13.94 -4.10
C LEU A 58 -0.03 13.98 -2.64
N LYS A 59 0.78 14.57 -1.76
CA LYS A 59 0.40 14.74 -0.35
C LYS A 59 -0.91 15.52 -0.23
N LYS A 60 -1.04 16.59 -1.00
CA LYS A 60 -2.23 17.43 -0.98
C LYS A 60 -3.45 16.64 -1.44
N TRP A 61 -3.29 15.84 -2.48
CA TRP A 61 -4.36 15.01 -2.98
C TRP A 61 -4.78 13.95 -1.94
N LEU A 62 -3.81 13.38 -1.22
CA LEU A 62 -4.07 12.36 -0.21
C LEU A 62 -4.68 12.91 1.08
N ASN A 63 -4.56 14.22 1.33
CA ASN A 63 -4.98 14.81 2.59
C ASN A 63 -6.43 14.47 3.01
N PRO A 64 -7.44 14.53 2.12
CA PRO A 64 -8.80 14.16 2.50
C PRO A 64 -8.96 12.68 2.85
N TYR A 65 -8.00 11.84 2.48
CA TYR A 65 -8.09 10.39 2.66
C TYR A 65 -7.22 9.87 3.80
N LYS A 66 -6.61 10.75 4.60
CA LYS A 66 -5.70 10.35 5.68
C LYS A 66 -6.32 9.36 6.67
N LYS A 67 -7.61 9.45 6.91
CA LYS A 67 -8.30 8.56 7.84
C LYS A 67 -8.30 7.11 7.38
N PHE A 68 -8.05 6.87 6.09
CA PHE A 68 -7.97 5.51 5.52
C PHE A 68 -6.55 4.94 5.55
N PHE A 69 -5.60 5.72 6.07
CA PHE A 69 -4.25 5.27 6.38
C PHE A 69 -4.28 4.88 7.85
N LEU A 70 -4.53 3.60 8.10
CA LEU A 70 -4.89 3.10 9.42
C LEU A 70 -3.77 3.23 10.43
N PRO A 71 -4.11 3.58 11.69
CA PRO A 71 -3.10 3.65 12.73
C PRO A 71 -2.63 2.25 13.11
N LEU A 72 -1.51 2.18 13.81
CA LEU A 72 -0.94 0.92 14.27
C LEU A 72 -1.70 0.43 15.51
N THR A 73 -2.85 -0.21 15.25
CA THR A 73 -3.63 -0.82 16.32
C THR A 73 -2.88 -2.02 16.90
N GLU A 74 -3.33 -2.51 18.04
CA GLU A 74 -2.68 -3.63 18.72
C GLU A 74 -2.61 -4.87 17.83
N ASP A 75 -3.70 -5.21 17.17
CA ASP A 75 -3.74 -6.38 16.29
C ASP A 75 -2.82 -6.23 15.07
N ILE A 76 -2.71 -5.03 14.51
CA ILE A 76 -1.77 -4.76 13.42
C ILE A 76 -0.33 -4.89 13.93
N GLN A 77 -0.04 -4.36 15.11
CA GLN A 77 1.29 -4.49 15.71
C GLN A 77 1.65 -5.95 15.98
N LEU A 78 0.72 -6.75 16.47
CA LEU A 78 0.94 -8.17 16.72
C LEU A 78 1.20 -8.92 15.41
N SER A 79 0.45 -8.61 14.37
CA SER A 79 0.65 -9.20 13.05
C SER A 79 2.01 -8.78 12.45
N ALA A 80 2.38 -7.50 12.61
CA ALA A 80 3.68 -7.02 12.16
C ALA A 80 4.83 -7.73 12.88
N ARG A 81 4.65 -8.00 14.17
CA ARG A 81 5.64 -8.75 14.95
C ARG A 81 5.83 -10.17 14.39
N LYS A 82 4.73 -10.82 13.99
CA LYS A 82 4.79 -12.13 13.33
C LYS A 82 5.60 -12.08 12.05
N VAL A 83 5.34 -11.07 11.22
CA VAL A 83 6.06 -10.88 9.96
C VAL A 83 7.55 -10.69 10.25
N LEU A 84 7.89 -9.82 11.20
CA LEU A 84 9.28 -9.53 11.53
C LEU A 84 10.00 -10.73 12.15
N ARG A 85 9.29 -11.56 12.90
CA ARG A 85 9.88 -12.74 13.52
C ARG A 85 10.31 -13.74 12.44
N ASP A 86 9.46 -13.96 11.44
CA ASP A 86 9.72 -14.93 10.37
C ASP A 86 10.57 -14.34 9.24
N TYR A 87 10.49 -13.02 9.03
CA TYR A 87 11.20 -12.31 7.96
C TYR A 87 11.87 -11.05 8.50
N PRO A 88 12.86 -11.18 9.40
CA PRO A 88 13.48 -9.99 10.02
C PRO A 88 14.18 -9.09 9.01
N ASN A 89 14.58 -9.63 7.86
CA ASN A 89 15.28 -8.85 6.84
C ASN A 89 14.37 -8.11 5.87
N ILE A 90 13.05 -8.16 6.10
CA ILE A 90 12.11 -7.36 5.32
C ILE A 90 12.39 -5.87 5.54
N ILE A 91 12.88 -5.51 6.74
CA ILE A 91 13.44 -4.20 7.02
C ILE A 91 14.94 -4.31 6.82
N ASN A 92 15.46 -3.70 5.76
CA ASN A 92 16.89 -3.73 5.50
C ASN A 92 17.56 -2.58 6.23
N VAL A 93 18.12 -2.88 7.40
CA VAL A 93 18.77 -1.89 8.27
C VAL A 93 19.94 -1.20 7.58
N LEU A 94 20.60 -1.89 6.65
CA LEU A 94 21.74 -1.35 5.93
C LEU A 94 21.35 -0.32 4.87
N ASN A 95 20.08 -0.30 4.48
CA ASN A 95 19.56 0.65 3.51
C ASN A 95 18.71 1.72 4.18
N THR A 96 19.20 2.25 5.29
CA THR A 96 18.51 3.29 6.06
C THR A 96 18.22 4.55 5.27
N LYS A 97 18.84 4.71 4.09
CA LYS A 97 18.58 5.85 3.20
C LYS A 97 17.25 5.70 2.46
N LYS A 98 16.64 4.52 2.45
CA LYS A 98 15.34 4.29 1.83
C LYS A 98 14.29 4.20 2.93
N ALA A 99 13.64 5.32 3.19
CA ALA A 99 12.54 5.38 4.16
C ALA A 99 11.45 4.36 3.84
N SER A 100 11.34 3.95 2.57
CA SER A 100 10.32 3.04 2.09
C SER A 100 10.34 1.65 2.71
N SER A 101 11.49 1.21 3.25
CA SER A 101 11.59 -0.14 3.81
C SER A 101 10.93 -0.28 5.19
N ASN A 102 10.67 0.83 5.87
CA ASN A 102 10.15 0.78 7.23
C ASN A 102 8.65 0.50 7.31
N GLY A 103 7.92 0.79 6.22
CA GLY A 103 6.47 0.57 6.19
C GLY A 103 6.05 -0.83 5.79
N ASP A 104 6.97 -1.62 5.19
CA ASP A 104 6.64 -2.91 4.60
C ASP A 104 5.95 -3.90 5.55
N PRO A 105 6.47 -4.14 6.77
CA PRO A 105 5.81 -5.10 7.67
C PRO A 105 4.42 -4.63 8.09
N PHE A 106 4.19 -3.32 8.15
CA PHE A 106 2.90 -2.78 8.56
C PHE A 106 1.87 -2.86 7.43
N ILE A 107 2.31 -2.75 6.17
CA ILE A 107 1.43 -2.98 5.01
C ILE A 107 0.94 -4.43 5.02
N ILE A 108 1.86 -5.37 5.21
CA ILE A 108 1.50 -6.79 5.25
C ILE A 108 0.59 -7.09 6.44
N ALA A 109 0.92 -6.54 7.61
CA ALA A 109 0.12 -6.72 8.82
C ALA A 109 -1.29 -6.13 8.66
N THR A 110 -1.39 -4.96 8.03
CA THR A 110 -2.68 -4.33 7.76
C THR A 110 -3.54 -5.23 6.87
N ALA A 111 -2.92 -5.84 5.86
CA ALA A 111 -3.63 -6.77 4.98
C ALA A 111 -4.06 -8.03 5.73
N MET A 112 -3.23 -8.54 6.64
CA MET A 112 -3.57 -9.71 7.44
C MET A 112 -4.82 -9.46 8.29
N VAL A 113 -4.84 -8.33 8.99
CA VAL A 113 -5.95 -7.99 9.89
C VAL A 113 -7.23 -7.68 9.13
N ASN A 114 -7.12 -7.07 7.95
CA ASN A 114 -8.28 -6.63 7.18
C ASN A 114 -8.66 -7.57 6.04
N GLU A 115 -7.98 -8.71 5.93
CA GLU A 115 -8.20 -9.68 4.85
C GLU A 115 -8.11 -9.01 3.48
N GLY A 116 -7.07 -8.19 3.30
CA GLY A 116 -6.91 -7.36 2.12
C GLY A 116 -5.97 -7.94 1.07
N ILE A 117 -5.99 -7.30 -0.08
CA ILE A 117 -5.09 -7.58 -1.20
C ILE A 117 -4.02 -6.49 -1.20
N VAL A 118 -2.75 -6.88 -1.08
CA VAL A 118 -1.65 -5.91 -1.08
C VAL A 118 -1.38 -5.44 -2.51
N VAL A 119 -1.25 -4.13 -2.68
CA VAL A 119 -0.88 -3.52 -3.97
C VAL A 119 0.50 -2.90 -3.80
N THR A 120 1.49 -3.46 -4.48
CA THR A 120 2.88 -2.99 -4.39
C THR A 120 3.57 -3.05 -5.74
N GLN A 121 4.51 -2.13 -5.95
CA GLN A 121 5.38 -2.16 -7.12
C GLN A 121 6.70 -2.88 -6.83
N GLU A 122 6.89 -3.33 -5.59
CA GLU A 122 8.07 -4.09 -5.25
C GLU A 122 8.09 -5.41 -6.01
N ARG A 123 9.25 -5.74 -6.58
CA ARG A 123 9.39 -6.99 -7.34
C ARG A 123 9.59 -8.18 -6.40
N ALA A 124 9.24 -9.37 -6.90
CA ALA A 124 9.47 -10.60 -6.16
C ALA A 124 10.95 -10.79 -5.86
N GLY A 125 11.24 -11.38 -4.73
CA GLY A 125 12.61 -11.65 -4.27
C GLY A 125 12.59 -12.00 -2.80
N ASP A 126 13.70 -12.53 -2.30
CA ASP A 126 13.80 -12.88 -0.89
C ASP A 126 13.57 -11.67 -0.01
N ASN A 127 12.75 -11.82 1.02
CA ASN A 127 12.38 -10.77 1.96
C ASN A 127 11.68 -9.57 1.31
N LYS A 128 11.13 -9.76 0.10
CA LYS A 128 10.36 -8.73 -0.58
C LYS A 128 8.87 -8.94 -0.33
N ILE A 129 8.10 -7.85 -0.43
CA ILE A 129 6.66 -7.89 -0.12
C ILE A 129 5.93 -9.04 -0.82
N PRO A 130 6.07 -9.24 -2.16
CA PRO A 130 5.32 -10.32 -2.81
C PRO A 130 5.63 -11.70 -2.25
N ASN A 131 6.89 -11.98 -1.93
CA ASN A 131 7.29 -13.28 -1.40
C ASN A 131 6.78 -13.49 0.02
N VAL A 132 6.85 -12.47 0.85
CA VAL A 132 6.36 -12.53 2.23
C VAL A 132 4.83 -12.69 2.24
N CYS A 133 4.13 -11.94 1.38
CA CYS A 133 2.68 -12.10 1.24
C CYS A 133 2.32 -13.54 0.88
N LYS A 134 3.03 -14.13 -0.07
CA LYS A 134 2.79 -15.51 -0.48
C LYS A 134 2.94 -16.47 0.70
N ALA A 135 3.97 -16.27 1.52
CA ALA A 135 4.21 -17.11 2.69
C ALA A 135 3.10 -17.04 3.73
N PHE A 136 2.43 -15.89 3.83
CA PHE A 136 1.32 -15.69 4.75
C PHE A 136 -0.06 -15.84 4.08
N ASN A 137 -0.09 -16.32 2.83
CA ASN A 137 -1.33 -16.51 2.07
C ASN A 137 -2.11 -15.21 1.86
N ILE A 138 -1.39 -14.12 1.64
CA ILE A 138 -1.99 -12.81 1.38
C ILE A 138 -1.92 -12.54 -0.12
N PRO A 139 -3.06 -12.27 -0.80
CA PRO A 139 -3.02 -11.90 -2.21
C PRO A 139 -2.22 -10.63 -2.40
N CYS A 140 -1.41 -10.61 -3.47
CA CYS A 140 -0.55 -9.47 -3.76
C CYS A 140 -0.58 -9.21 -5.26
N ILE A 141 -0.85 -7.97 -5.64
CA ILE A 141 -0.91 -7.55 -7.03
C ILE A 141 -0.06 -6.30 -7.23
N ASN A 142 0.26 -6.00 -8.49
CA ASN A 142 0.98 -4.77 -8.81
C ASN A 142 0.00 -3.65 -9.19
N LEU A 143 0.53 -2.45 -9.44
CA LEU A 143 -0.29 -1.29 -9.78
C LEU A 143 -1.11 -1.53 -11.04
N GLU A 144 -0.50 -2.10 -12.08
CA GLU A 144 -1.18 -2.35 -13.35
C GLU A 144 -2.39 -3.24 -13.15
N GLN A 145 -2.23 -4.32 -12.40
CA GLN A 145 -3.33 -5.23 -12.08
C GLN A 145 -4.42 -4.53 -11.27
N PHE A 146 -4.00 -3.67 -10.32
CA PHE A 146 -4.93 -2.89 -9.52
C PHE A 146 -5.76 -1.94 -10.38
N ILE A 147 -5.09 -1.22 -11.29
CA ILE A 147 -5.79 -0.28 -12.18
C ILE A 147 -6.78 -1.02 -13.07
N ASP A 148 -6.41 -2.19 -13.59
CA ASP A 148 -7.31 -3.02 -14.38
C ASP A 148 -8.56 -3.44 -13.60
N GLU A 149 -8.41 -3.65 -12.29
CA GLU A 149 -9.54 -4.03 -11.43
C GLU A 149 -10.50 -2.87 -11.19
N ILE A 150 -10.01 -1.66 -11.09
CA ILE A 150 -10.81 -0.52 -10.66
C ILE A 150 -11.34 0.35 -11.80
N VAL A 151 -10.73 0.29 -12.98
CA VAL A 151 -11.17 1.08 -14.13
C VAL A 151 -12.09 0.23 -15.00
N GLU A 152 -13.28 0.75 -15.23
CA GLU A 152 -14.26 0.09 -16.11
C GLU A 152 -14.22 0.66 -17.51
#